data_63366540a869bb452d6d252e4a7d86bb
#
_entry.id   63366540a869bb452d6d252e4a7d86bb
#
_cell.length_a   1.000
_cell.length_b   1.000
_cell.length_c   1.000
_cell.angle_alpha   90.00
_cell.angle_beta   90.00
_cell.angle_gamma   90.00
#
_symmetry.space_group_name_H-M   'P 1'
#
loop_
_entity.id
_entity.type
_entity.pdbx_description
1 polymer ?
#
loop_
_entity_poly.entity_id
_entity_poly.type
_entity_poly.pdbx_seq_one_letter_code
_entity_poly.pdbx_strand_id
1 'polypeptide(L)'
;MMGRLIKEHIVAALGNRTLDELTDGAVLRCDTPRIVMTTDSFVVQPLEFPGGDIGRLAVCGTVNDLAVMGGKPLGLSLGLIVEEGFSLARLDRILASVAASAKEAGVDVVTGDTKVIEHGSGDGLYINTAGVATLDDSVNVGFSRIAGGDAILVNGTLGDHGMAIMSVRHGLAFETDILSDAAPLNGLIQSVLAAGVDVRFMRDATRGGVAGVLADICEQTRLGVEIHEESIPIRPSVRVAAEMLGFDLLSVANESKMVMVVPAAQADLCLATMRSHPHGKRSARIGSTFEADP
;
A
#
# COMPACT_ATOMS: atom_id res chain seq x y z
N MET A 1 -17.08 29.65 -3.47
CA MET A 1 -17.46 28.30 -2.96
C MET A 1 -16.22 27.41 -2.82
N MET A 2 -15.42 27.16 -3.87
CA MET A 2 -14.22 26.30 -3.83
C MET A 2 -13.18 26.73 -2.78
N GLY A 3 -12.79 28.01 -2.71
CA GLY A 3 -11.82 28.49 -1.72
C GLY A 3 -12.26 28.28 -0.27
N ARG A 4 -13.57 28.24 -0.02
CA ARG A 4 -14.14 27.95 1.29
C ARG A 4 -14.04 26.44 1.61
N LEU A 5 -14.33 25.57 0.65
CA LEU A 5 -14.15 24.13 0.77
C LEU A 5 -12.67 23.78 1.10
N ILE A 6 -11.73 24.38 0.38
CA ILE A 6 -10.30 24.15 0.62
C ILE A 6 -9.92 24.55 2.04
N LYS A 7 -10.27 25.76 2.50
CA LYS A 7 -9.87 26.28 3.80
C LYS A 7 -10.56 25.58 4.98
N GLU A 8 -11.90 25.42 4.88
CA GLU A 8 -12.70 24.95 6.02
C GLU A 8 -12.68 23.43 6.20
N HIS A 9 -12.36 22.66 5.16
CA HIS A 9 -12.36 21.20 5.21
C HIS A 9 -10.97 20.61 4.94
N ILE A 10 -10.33 20.93 3.81
CA ILE A 10 -9.08 20.28 3.42
C ILE A 10 -7.91 20.76 4.29
N VAL A 11 -7.67 22.07 4.34
CA VAL A 11 -6.60 22.65 5.15
C VAL A 11 -6.85 22.43 6.64
N ALA A 12 -8.11 22.51 7.09
CA ALA A 12 -8.45 22.23 8.49
C ALA A 12 -8.11 20.79 8.92
N ALA A 13 -8.22 19.81 8.00
CA ALA A 13 -7.89 18.40 8.28
C ALA A 13 -6.41 18.08 8.09
N LEU A 14 -5.76 18.65 7.07
CA LEU A 14 -4.43 18.26 6.60
C LEU A 14 -3.34 19.30 6.88
N GLY A 15 -3.69 20.48 7.44
CA GLY A 15 -2.82 21.63 7.60
C GLY A 15 -1.45 21.28 8.19
N ASN A 16 -0.43 21.76 7.51
CA ASN A 16 0.95 21.74 7.91
C ASN A 16 1.66 22.96 7.31
N ARG A 17 2.89 23.25 7.78
CA ARG A 17 3.61 24.45 7.39
C ARG A 17 3.69 24.66 5.87
N THR A 18 3.88 23.59 5.10
CA THR A 18 4.02 23.68 3.63
C THR A 18 2.67 23.87 2.95
N LEU A 19 1.66 23.10 3.35
CA LEU A 19 0.31 23.19 2.79
C LEU A 19 -0.36 24.53 3.12
N ASP A 20 -0.11 25.09 4.30
CA ASP A 20 -0.69 26.36 4.78
C ASP A 20 -0.21 27.57 3.96
N GLU A 21 0.89 27.46 3.21
CA GLU A 21 1.37 28.51 2.30
C GLU A 21 0.42 28.72 1.11
N LEU A 22 -0.42 27.74 0.75
CA LEU A 22 -1.41 27.79 -0.33
C LEU A 22 -0.84 28.31 -1.67
N THR A 23 0.40 27.92 -1.97
CA THR A 23 1.09 28.22 -3.23
C THR A 23 0.78 27.17 -4.30
N ASP A 24 1.11 27.45 -5.57
CA ASP A 24 0.86 26.51 -6.69
C ASP A 24 1.64 25.19 -6.59
N GLY A 25 2.62 25.10 -5.70
CA GLY A 25 3.40 23.89 -5.48
C GLY A 25 4.11 23.91 -4.13
N ALA A 26 4.67 22.77 -3.73
CA ALA A 26 5.40 22.60 -2.49
C ALA A 26 6.92 22.54 -2.72
N VAL A 27 7.69 23.26 -1.91
CA VAL A 27 9.15 23.16 -1.91
C VAL A 27 9.57 22.13 -0.86
N LEU A 28 10.14 21.02 -1.31
CA LEU A 28 10.67 19.96 -0.45
C LEU A 28 12.19 19.98 -0.46
N ARG A 29 12.82 19.76 0.70
CA ARG A 29 14.28 19.60 0.80
C ARG A 29 14.60 18.12 0.65
N CYS A 30 15.62 17.84 -0.17
CA CYS A 30 16.13 16.50 -0.42
C CYS A 30 17.64 16.48 -0.15
N ASP A 31 18.07 15.58 0.72
CA ASP A 31 19.49 15.47 1.13
C ASP A 31 20.25 14.43 0.29
N THR A 32 19.59 13.75 -0.65
CA THR A 32 20.19 12.74 -1.53
C THR A 32 19.97 13.12 -2.99
N PRO A 33 20.89 12.73 -3.91
CA PRO A 33 20.71 12.96 -5.34
C PRO A 33 19.68 12.00 -5.98
N ARG A 34 19.25 10.95 -5.26
CA ARG A 34 18.30 9.95 -5.76
C ARG A 34 16.94 10.14 -5.11
N ILE A 35 15.92 10.19 -5.93
CA ILE A 35 14.53 10.28 -5.50
C ILE A 35 13.71 9.14 -6.11
N VAL A 36 12.67 8.73 -5.40
CA VAL A 36 11.60 7.88 -5.91
C VAL A 36 10.35 8.75 -6.04
N MET A 37 9.62 8.58 -7.13
CA MET A 37 8.34 9.24 -7.36
C MET A 37 7.33 8.20 -7.84
N THR A 38 6.13 8.24 -7.30
CA THR A 38 4.99 7.43 -7.76
C THR A 38 3.73 8.25 -7.79
N THR A 39 2.71 7.75 -8.48
CA THR A 39 1.35 8.28 -8.46
C THR A 39 0.37 7.15 -8.57
N ASP A 40 -0.74 7.26 -7.85
CA ASP A 40 -1.82 6.28 -7.86
C ASP A 40 -3.19 6.94 -7.82
N SER A 41 -4.18 6.28 -8.41
CA SER A 41 -5.56 6.75 -8.48
C SER A 41 -6.49 5.73 -7.84
N PHE A 42 -7.25 6.18 -6.85
CA PHE A 42 -8.10 5.34 -6.04
C PHE A 42 -9.56 5.50 -6.47
N VAL A 43 -10.11 4.36 -6.91
CA VAL A 43 -11.51 4.19 -7.30
C VAL A 43 -12.00 2.92 -6.60
N VAL A 44 -12.70 3.09 -5.49
CA VAL A 44 -13.21 1.96 -4.69
C VAL A 44 -14.68 2.18 -4.34
N GLN A 45 -15.47 1.12 -4.46
CA GLN A 45 -16.84 1.04 -3.99
C GLN A 45 -17.01 -0.19 -3.09
N PRO A 46 -17.55 0.01 -1.88
CA PRO A 46 -17.93 1.29 -1.26
C PRO A 46 -16.71 2.15 -0.87
N LEU A 47 -16.90 3.47 -0.76
CA LEU A 47 -15.83 4.40 -0.34
C LEU A 47 -15.38 4.18 1.11
N GLU A 48 -16.28 3.71 1.98
CA GLU A 48 -16.05 3.33 3.38
C GLU A 48 -16.36 1.85 3.52
N PHE A 49 -15.46 1.08 4.08
CA PHE A 49 -15.54 -0.38 4.19
C PHE A 49 -14.99 -0.86 5.54
N PRO A 50 -15.23 -2.10 5.95
CA PRO A 50 -14.69 -2.63 7.20
C PRO A 50 -13.17 -2.50 7.27
N GLY A 51 -12.68 -1.76 8.26
CA GLY A 51 -11.25 -1.54 8.50
C GLY A 51 -10.63 -0.35 7.76
N GLY A 52 -11.40 0.44 6.97
CA GLY A 52 -10.85 1.60 6.29
C GLY A 52 -11.80 2.33 5.36
N ASP A 53 -11.24 3.22 4.58
CA ASP A 53 -11.92 4.00 3.56
C ASP A 53 -10.95 4.37 2.42
N ILE A 54 -11.48 5.03 1.39
CA ILE A 54 -10.68 5.49 0.24
C ILE A 54 -9.54 6.45 0.65
N GLY A 55 -9.71 7.23 1.72
CA GLY A 55 -8.67 8.15 2.21
C GLY A 55 -7.48 7.40 2.80
N ARG A 56 -7.74 6.35 3.60
CA ARG A 56 -6.68 5.47 4.11
C ARG A 56 -5.96 4.75 2.98
N LEU A 57 -6.71 4.22 2.01
CA LEU A 57 -6.11 3.57 0.83
C LEU A 57 -5.19 4.51 0.08
N ALA A 58 -5.63 5.74 -0.17
CA ALA A 58 -4.88 6.72 -0.95
C ALA A 58 -3.52 7.06 -0.33
N VAL A 59 -3.46 7.21 0.99
CA VAL A 59 -2.19 7.46 1.67
C VAL A 59 -1.34 6.20 1.71
N CYS A 60 -1.91 5.08 2.17
CA CYS A 60 -1.14 3.85 2.37
C CYS A 60 -0.59 3.29 1.05
N GLY A 61 -1.39 3.26 -0.02
CA GLY A 61 -0.96 2.75 -1.32
C GLY A 61 0.25 3.51 -1.86
N THR A 62 0.16 4.85 -1.94
CA THR A 62 1.26 5.68 -2.43
C THR A 62 2.50 5.61 -1.54
N VAL A 63 2.33 5.59 -0.21
CA VAL A 63 3.45 5.41 0.73
C VAL A 63 4.11 4.04 0.54
N ASN A 64 3.31 2.99 0.30
CA ASN A 64 3.82 1.64 0.12
C ASN A 64 4.60 1.49 -1.19
N ASP A 65 4.14 2.12 -2.28
CA ASP A 65 4.88 2.20 -3.54
C ASP A 65 6.27 2.82 -3.36
N LEU A 66 6.34 3.96 -2.67
CA LEU A 66 7.61 4.61 -2.36
C LEU A 66 8.50 3.70 -1.50
N ALA A 67 7.91 3.04 -0.53
CA ALA A 67 8.61 2.22 0.44
C ALA A 67 9.18 0.94 -0.17
N VAL A 68 8.44 0.24 -1.07
CA VAL A 68 8.95 -0.98 -1.73
C VAL A 68 10.08 -0.71 -2.70
N MET A 69 10.27 0.55 -3.10
CA MET A 69 11.47 1.01 -3.80
C MET A 69 12.62 1.35 -2.83
N GLY A 70 12.41 1.19 -1.51
CA GLY A 70 13.37 1.52 -0.46
C GLY A 70 13.38 2.99 -0.05
N GLY A 71 12.48 3.79 -0.61
CA GLY A 71 12.38 5.23 -0.37
C GLY A 71 11.90 5.60 1.03
N LYS A 72 12.35 6.75 1.53
CA LYS A 72 11.83 7.43 2.72
C LYS A 72 10.92 8.57 2.26
N PRO A 73 9.58 8.49 2.47
CA PRO A 73 8.64 9.50 2.01
C PRO A 73 9.00 10.90 2.50
N LEU A 74 8.94 11.89 1.59
CA LEU A 74 9.16 13.32 1.87
C LEU A 74 7.84 14.10 1.92
N GLY A 75 6.90 13.76 1.05
CA GLY A 75 5.62 14.42 0.94
C GLY A 75 4.71 13.79 -0.09
N LEU A 76 3.42 14.02 0.08
CA LEU A 76 2.37 13.56 -0.81
C LEU A 76 1.61 14.76 -1.40
N SER A 77 1.14 14.61 -2.63
CA SER A 77 0.05 15.44 -3.17
C SER A 77 -1.28 14.72 -2.97
N LEU A 78 -2.38 15.49 -2.91
CA LEU A 78 -3.74 14.97 -2.81
C LEU A 78 -4.64 15.65 -3.84
N GLY A 79 -5.00 14.93 -4.89
CA GLY A 79 -6.02 15.34 -5.87
C GLY A 79 -7.38 14.77 -5.51
N LEU A 80 -8.41 15.61 -5.44
CA LEU A 80 -9.78 15.18 -5.15
C LEU A 80 -10.68 15.50 -6.36
N ILE A 81 -11.43 14.51 -6.83
CA ILE A 81 -12.54 14.70 -7.77
C ILE A 81 -13.82 14.36 -7.03
N VAL A 82 -14.61 15.37 -6.75
CA VAL A 82 -15.81 15.28 -5.90
C VAL A 82 -17.05 15.50 -6.76
N GLU A 83 -18.03 14.62 -6.66
CA GLU A 83 -19.30 14.75 -7.35
C GLU A 83 -20.19 15.79 -6.64
N GLU A 84 -20.89 16.63 -7.42
CA GLU A 84 -21.85 17.59 -6.90
C GLU A 84 -22.94 16.88 -6.07
N GLY A 85 -23.20 17.39 -4.87
CA GLY A 85 -24.13 16.77 -3.91
C GLY A 85 -23.47 15.77 -2.97
N PHE A 86 -22.16 15.49 -3.09
CA PHE A 86 -21.45 14.67 -2.11
C PHE A 86 -21.51 15.29 -0.70
N SER A 87 -21.80 14.49 0.31
CA SER A 87 -21.94 14.95 1.69
C SER A 87 -20.62 15.50 2.24
N LEU A 88 -20.63 16.77 2.69
CA LEU A 88 -19.47 17.39 3.35
C LEU A 88 -19.07 16.63 4.62
N ALA A 89 -20.04 16.16 5.41
CA ALA A 89 -19.74 15.38 6.61
C ALA A 89 -19.05 14.05 6.28
N ARG A 90 -19.35 13.46 5.12
CA ARG A 90 -18.65 12.26 4.64
C ARG A 90 -17.25 12.59 4.15
N LEU A 91 -17.10 13.70 3.43
CA LEU A 91 -15.80 14.22 2.99
C LEU A 91 -14.89 14.50 4.20
N ASP A 92 -15.40 15.14 5.25
CA ASP A 92 -14.65 15.42 6.47
C ASP A 92 -14.13 14.15 7.16
N ARG A 93 -14.93 13.08 7.20
CA ARG A 93 -14.47 11.79 7.75
C ARG A 93 -13.34 11.18 6.91
N ILE A 94 -13.47 11.23 5.59
CA ILE A 94 -12.44 10.71 4.68
C ILE A 94 -11.15 11.54 4.79
N LEU A 95 -11.25 12.88 4.87
CA LEU A 95 -10.09 13.75 5.07
C LEU A 95 -9.42 13.51 6.44
N ALA A 96 -10.21 13.26 7.49
CA ALA A 96 -9.67 12.86 8.79
C ALA A 96 -8.91 11.52 8.72
N SER A 97 -9.41 10.57 7.93
CA SER A 97 -8.72 9.30 7.66
C SER A 97 -7.41 9.49 6.88
N VAL A 98 -7.40 10.37 5.87
CA VAL A 98 -6.18 10.79 5.17
C VAL A 98 -5.16 11.35 6.16
N ALA A 99 -5.57 12.31 7.00
CA ALA A 99 -4.70 12.94 8.00
C ALA A 99 -4.13 11.92 9.01
N ALA A 100 -4.97 11.02 9.52
CA ALA A 100 -4.56 9.97 10.45
C ALA A 100 -3.55 9.01 9.81
N SER A 101 -3.78 8.61 8.56
CA SER A 101 -2.90 7.71 7.81
C SER A 101 -1.57 8.36 7.45
N ALA A 102 -1.57 9.62 7.06
CA ALA A 102 -0.37 10.41 6.80
C ALA A 102 0.49 10.56 8.07
N LYS A 103 -0.15 10.83 9.21
CA LYS A 103 0.52 10.88 10.52
C LYS A 103 1.11 9.51 10.91
N GLU A 104 0.39 8.41 10.69
CA GLU A 104 0.86 7.03 10.93
C GLU A 104 2.09 6.73 10.08
N ALA A 105 2.08 7.15 8.81
CA ALA A 105 3.19 6.99 7.88
C ALA A 105 4.37 7.96 8.14
N GLY A 106 4.17 9.00 8.94
CA GLY A 106 5.17 10.04 9.17
C GLY A 106 5.45 10.91 7.95
N VAL A 107 4.42 11.16 7.11
CA VAL A 107 4.51 11.97 5.89
C VAL A 107 3.41 13.01 5.86
N ASP A 108 3.68 14.17 5.30
CA ASP A 108 2.69 15.24 5.13
C ASP A 108 2.08 15.23 3.72
N VAL A 109 0.80 15.61 3.64
CA VAL A 109 0.20 16.05 2.39
C VAL A 109 0.59 17.52 2.21
N VAL A 110 1.42 17.79 1.21
CA VAL A 110 2.11 19.09 1.06
C VAL A 110 1.51 19.96 -0.05
N THR A 111 0.72 19.39 -0.93
CA THR A 111 0.02 20.10 -2.02
C THR A 111 -1.17 19.27 -2.50
N GLY A 112 -2.04 19.86 -3.29
CA GLY A 112 -3.17 19.14 -3.84
C GLY A 112 -4.02 19.99 -4.81
N ASP A 113 -5.02 19.35 -5.39
CA ASP A 113 -6.03 20.02 -6.22
C ASP A 113 -7.41 19.44 -5.91
N THR A 114 -8.46 20.21 -6.18
CA THR A 114 -9.85 19.76 -6.01
C THR A 114 -10.68 20.17 -7.20
N LYS A 115 -11.35 19.20 -7.81
CA LYS A 115 -12.34 19.40 -8.89
C LYS A 115 -13.69 18.92 -8.42
N VAL A 116 -14.72 19.62 -8.84
CA VAL A 116 -16.12 19.19 -8.69
C VAL A 116 -16.64 18.81 -10.07
N ILE A 117 -17.21 17.62 -10.18
CA ILE A 117 -17.89 17.12 -11.38
C ILE A 117 -19.41 17.18 -11.19
N GLU A 118 -20.15 17.17 -12.28
CA GLU A 118 -21.61 17.21 -12.27
C GLU A 118 -22.19 15.96 -11.59
N HIS A 119 -23.36 16.13 -10.97
CA HIS A 119 -24.11 15.03 -10.36
C HIS A 119 -24.42 13.92 -11.38
N GLY A 120 -24.19 12.66 -11.00
CA GLY A 120 -24.38 11.48 -11.86
C GLY A 120 -23.23 11.22 -12.84
N SER A 121 -22.13 12.00 -12.78
CA SER A 121 -20.94 11.83 -13.63
C SER A 121 -19.82 11.02 -12.97
N GLY A 122 -20.03 10.50 -11.77
CA GLY A 122 -19.03 9.72 -11.03
C GLY A 122 -19.63 8.88 -9.91
N ASP A 123 -18.75 8.30 -9.09
CA ASP A 123 -19.10 7.44 -7.96
C ASP A 123 -19.00 8.19 -6.60
N GLY A 124 -19.21 9.50 -6.63
CA GLY A 124 -19.18 10.38 -5.46
C GLY A 124 -17.82 11.00 -5.18
N LEU A 125 -16.76 10.21 -5.05
CA LEU A 125 -15.40 10.70 -4.78
C LEU A 125 -14.35 9.79 -5.41
N TYR A 126 -13.39 10.40 -6.09
CA TYR A 126 -12.14 9.79 -6.49
C TYR A 126 -10.97 10.54 -5.86
N ILE A 127 -9.92 9.80 -5.51
CA ILE A 127 -8.69 10.35 -4.94
C ILE A 127 -7.51 9.96 -5.83
N ASN A 128 -6.67 10.93 -6.17
CA ASN A 128 -5.35 10.69 -6.74
C ASN A 128 -4.29 11.19 -5.77
N THR A 129 -3.26 10.42 -5.57
CA THR A 129 -2.08 10.83 -4.81
C THR A 129 -0.83 10.64 -5.66
N ALA A 130 0.12 11.55 -5.49
CA ALA A 130 1.49 11.34 -5.94
C ALA A 130 2.42 11.54 -4.75
N GLY A 131 3.49 10.78 -4.72
CA GLY A 131 4.45 10.82 -3.63
C GLY A 131 5.88 10.96 -4.12
N VAL A 132 6.70 11.63 -3.31
CA VAL A 132 8.14 11.75 -3.50
C VAL A 132 8.85 11.22 -2.27
N ALA A 133 9.93 10.47 -2.46
CA ALA A 133 10.77 9.94 -1.40
C ALA A 133 12.26 10.15 -1.71
N THR A 134 13.07 10.25 -0.66
CA THR A 134 14.53 10.15 -0.79
C THR A 134 14.94 8.69 -0.85
N LEU A 135 15.98 8.40 -1.62
CA LEU A 135 16.54 7.05 -1.74
C LEU A 135 18.02 7.08 -1.40
N ASP A 136 18.41 6.32 -0.38
CA ASP A 136 19.81 6.16 0.02
C ASP A 136 20.61 5.46 -1.08
N ASP A 137 21.86 5.89 -1.30
CA ASP A 137 22.74 5.35 -2.35
C ASP A 137 23.06 3.86 -2.14
N SER A 138 23.03 3.38 -0.90
CA SER A 138 23.24 1.98 -0.57
C SER A 138 22.06 1.07 -0.94
N VAL A 139 20.86 1.64 -1.13
CA VAL A 139 19.66 0.87 -1.47
C VAL A 139 19.67 0.57 -2.98
N ASN A 140 19.64 -0.73 -3.28
CA ASN A 140 19.55 -1.24 -4.65
C ASN A 140 18.59 -2.43 -4.68
N VAL A 141 17.36 -2.20 -5.09
CA VAL A 141 16.29 -3.21 -5.18
C VAL A 141 15.78 -3.28 -6.62
N GLY A 142 15.44 -4.47 -7.07
CA GLY A 142 14.90 -4.67 -8.42
C GLY A 142 15.01 -6.11 -8.91
N PHE A 143 14.30 -6.42 -9.98
CA PHE A 143 14.28 -7.77 -10.57
C PHE A 143 15.68 -8.31 -10.90
N SER A 144 16.58 -7.46 -11.40
CA SER A 144 17.95 -7.84 -11.75
C SER A 144 18.81 -8.30 -10.57
N ARG A 145 18.34 -8.09 -9.34
CA ARG A 145 19.03 -8.49 -8.12
C ARG A 145 18.61 -9.89 -7.64
N ILE A 146 17.48 -10.40 -8.11
CA ILE A 146 16.96 -11.71 -7.72
C ILE A 146 17.86 -12.79 -8.31
N ALA A 147 18.21 -13.79 -7.50
CA ALA A 147 19.02 -14.94 -7.90
C ALA A 147 18.32 -16.25 -7.56
N GLY A 148 18.70 -17.35 -8.23
CA GLY A 148 18.22 -18.68 -7.86
C GLY A 148 18.62 -19.03 -6.42
N GLY A 149 17.68 -19.59 -5.66
CA GLY A 149 17.84 -19.93 -4.25
C GLY A 149 17.46 -18.81 -3.26
N ASP A 150 17.09 -17.61 -3.73
CA ASP A 150 16.62 -16.55 -2.85
C ASP A 150 15.29 -16.93 -2.18
N ALA A 151 15.10 -16.49 -0.94
CA ALA A 151 13.88 -16.72 -0.17
C ALA A 151 12.81 -15.68 -0.51
N ILE A 152 11.57 -16.14 -0.63
CA ILE A 152 10.38 -15.29 -0.87
C ILE A 152 9.61 -15.18 0.44
N LEU A 153 9.41 -13.94 0.89
CA LEU A 153 8.76 -13.59 2.15
C LEU A 153 7.53 -12.72 1.91
N VAL A 154 6.55 -12.83 2.82
CA VAL A 154 5.43 -11.89 2.93
C VAL A 154 5.35 -11.35 4.36
N ASN A 155 4.83 -10.13 4.53
CA ASN A 155 4.80 -9.47 5.84
C ASN A 155 3.56 -9.79 6.69
N GLY A 156 2.61 -10.57 6.20
CA GLY A 156 1.39 -10.88 6.95
C GLY A 156 0.38 -11.74 6.22
N THR A 157 -0.84 -11.80 6.76
CA THR A 157 -1.95 -12.59 6.22
C THR A 157 -2.44 -12.05 4.88
N LEU A 158 -2.78 -12.95 3.95
CA LEU A 158 -3.25 -12.58 2.62
C LEU A 158 -4.79 -12.57 2.53
N GLY A 159 -5.30 -11.73 1.63
CA GLY A 159 -6.71 -11.67 1.26
C GLY A 159 -7.59 -10.82 2.18
N ASP A 160 -7.07 -10.27 3.27
CA ASP A 160 -7.85 -9.51 4.25
C ASP A 160 -8.59 -8.32 3.60
N HIS A 161 -7.89 -7.45 2.86
CA HIS A 161 -8.50 -6.30 2.18
C HIS A 161 -9.52 -6.71 1.14
N GLY A 162 -9.11 -7.55 0.19
CA GLY A 162 -10.00 -7.94 -0.91
C GLY A 162 -11.27 -8.61 -0.41
N MET A 163 -11.18 -9.48 0.61
CA MET A 163 -12.35 -10.12 1.18
C MET A 163 -13.21 -9.17 2.02
N ALA A 164 -12.63 -8.14 2.67
CA ALA A 164 -13.39 -7.08 3.32
C ALA A 164 -14.25 -6.29 2.31
N ILE A 165 -13.69 -5.94 1.16
CA ILE A 165 -14.44 -5.25 0.07
C ILE A 165 -15.50 -6.18 -0.55
N MET A 166 -15.12 -7.41 -0.91
CA MET A 166 -16.01 -8.33 -1.62
C MET A 166 -17.19 -8.78 -0.75
N SER A 167 -16.99 -8.94 0.56
CA SER A 167 -18.10 -9.27 1.48
C SER A 167 -19.18 -8.18 1.46
N VAL A 168 -18.79 -6.91 1.46
CA VAL A 168 -19.75 -5.79 1.38
C VAL A 168 -20.44 -5.75 0.02
N ARG A 169 -19.68 -5.92 -1.09
CA ARG A 169 -20.24 -5.89 -2.45
C ARG A 169 -21.25 -7.00 -2.72
N HIS A 170 -21.02 -8.17 -2.14
CA HIS A 170 -21.94 -9.32 -2.30
C HIS A 170 -23.05 -9.36 -1.24
N GLY A 171 -23.16 -8.32 -0.40
CA GLY A 171 -24.20 -8.26 0.64
C GLY A 171 -24.09 -9.39 1.67
N LEU A 172 -22.90 -9.96 1.78
CA LEU A 172 -22.63 -10.99 2.76
C LEU A 172 -22.46 -10.29 4.11
N ALA A 173 -23.58 -10.17 4.85
CA ALA A 173 -23.58 -9.75 6.24
C ALA A 173 -22.94 -10.88 7.07
N PHE A 174 -21.66 -11.14 6.85
CA PHE A 174 -20.92 -11.92 7.81
C PHE A 174 -20.82 -11.07 9.09
N GLU A 175 -21.28 -11.59 10.20
CA GLU A 175 -20.74 -11.21 11.50
C GLU A 175 -19.27 -11.65 11.53
N THR A 176 -18.45 -11.12 10.61
CA THR A 176 -17.06 -11.51 10.47
C THR A 176 -16.17 -10.37 10.91
N ASP A 177 -15.10 -10.74 11.56
CA ASP A 177 -13.98 -9.88 11.92
C ASP A 177 -13.02 -9.61 10.72
N ILE A 178 -13.51 -9.76 9.47
CA ILE A 178 -12.71 -9.47 8.26
C ILE A 178 -12.68 -7.97 8.07
N LEU A 179 -11.51 -7.40 8.35
CA LEU A 179 -11.22 -5.98 8.18
C LEU A 179 -10.13 -5.80 7.12
N SER A 180 -10.22 -4.72 6.37
CA SER A 180 -9.11 -4.30 5.50
C SER A 180 -7.84 -4.14 6.32
N ASP A 181 -6.76 -4.60 5.75
CA ASP A 181 -5.42 -4.54 6.33
C ASP A 181 -4.61 -3.31 5.86
N ALA A 182 -5.27 -2.35 5.19
CA ALA A 182 -4.61 -1.14 4.69
C ALA A 182 -3.81 -0.44 5.79
N ALA A 183 -2.49 -0.35 5.59
CA ALA A 183 -1.54 0.25 6.53
C ALA A 183 -0.25 0.69 5.81
N PRO A 184 0.47 1.71 6.32
CA PRO A 184 1.74 2.12 5.76
C PRO A 184 2.86 1.14 6.16
N LEU A 185 3.63 0.68 5.18
CA LEU A 185 4.72 -0.29 5.35
C LEU A 185 6.11 0.34 5.44
N ASN A 186 6.23 1.65 5.25
CA ASN A 186 7.51 2.35 5.21
C ASN A 186 8.34 2.12 6.48
N GLY A 187 7.74 2.16 7.67
CA GLY A 187 8.43 1.89 8.94
C GLY A 187 8.98 0.46 9.01
N LEU A 188 8.19 -0.53 8.59
CA LEU A 188 8.62 -1.93 8.54
C LEU A 188 9.79 -2.12 7.56
N ILE A 189 9.67 -1.58 6.36
CA ILE A 189 10.71 -1.71 5.33
C ILE A 189 12.01 -1.03 5.77
N GLN A 190 11.92 0.19 6.32
CA GLN A 190 13.10 0.89 6.83
C GLN A 190 13.77 0.12 7.98
N SER A 191 13.01 -0.57 8.84
CA SER A 191 13.61 -1.41 9.89
C SER A 191 14.38 -2.61 9.33
N VAL A 192 13.89 -3.23 8.25
CA VAL A 192 14.59 -4.34 7.56
C VAL A 192 15.88 -3.85 6.90
N LEU A 193 15.83 -2.72 6.20
CA LEU A 193 17.00 -2.11 5.56
C LEU A 193 18.05 -1.71 6.61
N ALA A 194 17.63 -1.11 7.72
CA ALA A 194 18.51 -0.71 8.83
C ALA A 194 19.15 -1.92 9.56
N ALA A 195 18.52 -3.08 9.53
CA ALA A 195 19.09 -4.32 10.05
C ALA A 195 20.20 -4.91 9.16
N GLY A 196 20.50 -4.29 8.03
CA GLY A 196 21.54 -4.73 7.09
C GLY A 196 21.15 -5.95 6.24
N VAL A 197 19.85 -6.21 6.08
CA VAL A 197 19.37 -7.26 5.17
C VAL A 197 19.58 -6.79 3.73
N ASP A 198 20.23 -7.65 2.93
CA ASP A 198 20.42 -7.43 1.48
C ASP A 198 19.11 -7.71 0.73
N VAL A 199 18.19 -6.76 0.80
CA VAL A 199 16.91 -6.88 0.10
C VAL A 199 17.15 -6.83 -1.40
N ARG A 200 16.80 -7.91 -2.09
CA ARG A 200 16.95 -8.06 -3.55
C ARG A 200 15.81 -7.37 -4.30
N PHE A 201 14.60 -7.58 -3.83
CA PHE A 201 13.38 -7.10 -4.47
C PHE A 201 12.27 -6.93 -3.44
N MET A 202 11.43 -5.93 -3.65
CA MET A 202 10.17 -5.74 -2.95
C MET A 202 9.11 -5.27 -3.92
N ARG A 203 7.87 -5.70 -3.69
CA ARG A 203 6.70 -5.18 -4.37
C ARG A 203 5.46 -5.40 -3.51
N ASP A 204 4.56 -4.42 -3.50
CA ASP A 204 3.24 -4.56 -2.89
C ASP A 204 2.36 -5.54 -3.69
N ALA A 205 1.52 -6.28 -2.97
CA ALA A 205 0.69 -7.32 -3.54
C ALA A 205 -0.76 -6.83 -3.79
N THR A 206 -0.89 -5.67 -4.46
CA THR A 206 -2.17 -5.04 -4.79
C THR A 206 -2.81 -5.71 -5.99
N ARG A 207 -2.64 -5.18 -7.19
CA ARG A 207 -3.24 -5.75 -8.41
C ARG A 207 -2.71 -7.13 -8.74
N GLY A 208 -3.62 -8.12 -8.84
CA GLY A 208 -3.26 -9.52 -9.10
C GLY A 208 -2.71 -10.25 -7.87
N GLY A 209 -2.69 -9.59 -6.70
CA GLY A 209 -2.25 -10.18 -5.45
C GLY A 209 -0.79 -10.65 -5.46
N VAL A 210 -0.48 -11.59 -4.61
CA VAL A 210 0.85 -12.23 -4.57
C VAL A 210 1.13 -12.99 -5.85
N ALA A 211 0.11 -13.65 -6.46
CA ALA A 211 0.29 -14.40 -7.71
C ALA A 211 0.80 -13.50 -8.85
N GLY A 212 0.28 -12.26 -8.95
CA GLY A 212 0.75 -11.28 -9.93
C GLY A 212 2.22 -10.93 -9.74
N VAL A 213 2.64 -10.66 -8.50
CA VAL A 213 4.05 -10.36 -8.20
C VAL A 213 4.97 -11.52 -8.53
N LEU A 214 4.57 -12.77 -8.20
CA LEU A 214 5.36 -13.96 -8.49
C LEU A 214 5.46 -14.23 -9.99
N ALA A 215 4.39 -14.01 -10.74
CA ALA A 215 4.40 -14.12 -12.20
C ALA A 215 5.38 -13.10 -12.83
N ASP A 216 5.36 -11.84 -12.35
CA ASP A 216 6.30 -10.82 -12.81
C ASP A 216 7.77 -11.19 -12.49
N ILE A 217 8.02 -11.79 -11.33
CA ILE A 217 9.38 -12.30 -11.00
C ILE A 217 9.82 -13.33 -12.04
N CYS A 218 8.99 -14.34 -12.33
CA CYS A 218 9.31 -15.36 -13.32
C CYS A 218 9.54 -14.75 -14.72
N GLU A 219 8.67 -13.84 -15.13
CA GLU A 219 8.74 -13.21 -16.45
C GLU A 219 10.00 -12.35 -16.62
N GLN A 220 10.32 -11.52 -15.62
CA GLN A 220 11.42 -10.56 -15.71
C GLN A 220 12.80 -11.18 -15.45
N THR A 221 12.87 -12.27 -14.68
CA THR A 221 14.14 -12.90 -14.30
C THR A 221 14.43 -14.21 -15.03
N ARG A 222 13.42 -14.86 -15.59
CA ARG A 222 13.45 -16.23 -16.13
C ARG A 222 13.77 -17.31 -15.08
N LEU A 223 13.68 -16.96 -13.80
CA LEU A 223 13.77 -17.92 -12.71
C LEU A 223 12.43 -18.61 -12.49
N GLY A 224 12.47 -19.83 -11.97
CA GLY A 224 11.30 -20.51 -11.42
C GLY A 224 11.02 -20.03 -9.99
N VAL A 225 9.77 -20.14 -9.57
CA VAL A 225 9.32 -19.83 -8.20
C VAL A 225 8.62 -21.06 -7.64
N GLU A 226 9.05 -21.52 -6.48
CA GLU A 226 8.40 -22.56 -5.70
C GLU A 226 7.72 -21.96 -4.50
N ILE A 227 6.42 -22.27 -4.30
CA ILE A 227 5.61 -21.77 -3.19
C ILE A 227 5.10 -22.95 -2.36
N HIS A 228 5.20 -22.81 -1.03
CA HIS A 228 4.66 -23.77 -0.07
C HIS A 228 3.33 -23.25 0.46
N GLU A 229 2.23 -23.81 -0.04
CA GLU A 229 0.87 -23.33 0.25
C GLU A 229 0.58 -23.30 1.76
N GLU A 230 1.02 -24.30 2.49
CA GLU A 230 0.85 -24.40 3.96
C GLU A 230 1.60 -23.32 4.74
N SER A 231 2.60 -22.69 4.13
CA SER A 231 3.37 -21.60 4.73
C SER A 231 2.74 -20.22 4.52
N ILE A 232 1.71 -20.13 3.68
CA ILE A 232 1.03 -18.87 3.38
C ILE A 232 0.10 -18.50 4.54
N PRO A 233 0.34 -17.38 5.23
CA PRO A 233 -0.50 -16.99 6.35
C PRO A 233 -1.86 -16.47 5.85
N ILE A 234 -2.92 -17.15 6.20
CA ILE A 234 -4.31 -16.78 5.85
C ILE A 234 -5.16 -16.91 7.12
N ARG A 235 -6.01 -15.92 7.39
CA ARG A 235 -6.98 -16.01 8.48
C ARG A 235 -8.07 -17.03 8.16
N PRO A 236 -8.53 -17.83 9.12
CA PRO A 236 -9.60 -18.80 8.89
C PRO A 236 -10.88 -18.20 8.32
N SER A 237 -11.32 -17.05 8.85
CA SER A 237 -12.49 -16.32 8.33
C SER A 237 -12.34 -15.88 6.88
N VAL A 238 -11.15 -15.42 6.49
CA VAL A 238 -10.82 -15.02 5.12
C VAL A 238 -10.84 -16.22 4.18
N ARG A 239 -10.29 -17.37 4.60
CA ARG A 239 -10.32 -18.61 3.81
C ARG A 239 -11.75 -19.07 3.54
N VAL A 240 -12.60 -19.12 4.58
CA VAL A 240 -14.00 -19.52 4.44
C VAL A 240 -14.74 -18.57 3.49
N ALA A 241 -14.55 -17.25 3.64
CA ALA A 241 -15.19 -16.26 2.78
C ALA A 241 -14.75 -16.40 1.31
N ALA A 242 -13.46 -16.64 1.07
CA ALA A 242 -12.92 -16.85 -0.27
C ALA A 242 -13.47 -18.14 -0.91
N GLU A 243 -13.53 -19.25 -0.17
CA GLU A 243 -14.12 -20.51 -0.64
C GLU A 243 -15.61 -20.34 -1.01
N MET A 244 -16.39 -19.64 -0.18
CA MET A 244 -17.81 -19.37 -0.45
C MET A 244 -18.04 -18.53 -1.71
N LEU A 245 -17.13 -17.61 -1.99
CA LEU A 245 -17.20 -16.69 -3.14
C LEU A 245 -16.45 -17.20 -4.38
N GLY A 246 -15.68 -18.28 -4.25
CA GLY A 246 -14.90 -18.87 -5.35
C GLY A 246 -13.65 -18.04 -5.72
N PHE A 247 -13.04 -17.34 -4.75
CA PHE A 247 -11.83 -16.55 -4.99
C PHE A 247 -10.57 -17.34 -4.63
N ASP A 248 -9.55 -17.21 -5.48
CA ASP A 248 -8.18 -17.61 -5.17
C ASP A 248 -7.47 -16.50 -4.40
N LEU A 249 -7.12 -16.77 -3.15
CA LEU A 249 -6.52 -15.78 -2.24
C LEU A 249 -5.13 -15.30 -2.66
N LEU A 250 -4.41 -16.04 -3.49
CA LEU A 250 -3.14 -15.58 -4.06
C LEU A 250 -3.35 -14.46 -5.08
N SER A 251 -4.51 -14.44 -5.76
CA SER A 251 -4.87 -13.46 -6.78
C SER A 251 -5.67 -12.28 -6.23
N VAL A 252 -6.11 -12.35 -4.97
CA VAL A 252 -6.89 -11.28 -4.31
C VAL A 252 -5.97 -10.13 -3.92
N ALA A 253 -6.45 -8.90 -4.14
CA ALA A 253 -5.73 -7.68 -3.79
C ALA A 253 -5.51 -7.54 -2.27
N ASN A 254 -4.33 -7.07 -1.90
CA ASN A 254 -3.94 -6.72 -0.53
C ASN A 254 -3.44 -5.27 -0.51
N GLU A 255 -3.67 -4.54 0.58
CA GLU A 255 -3.34 -3.10 0.65
C GLU A 255 -2.20 -2.76 1.62
N SER A 256 -1.72 -3.74 2.38
CA SER A 256 -0.54 -3.60 3.22
C SER A 256 0.30 -4.87 3.23
N LYS A 257 0.31 -5.58 2.12
CA LYS A 257 1.16 -6.74 1.95
C LYS A 257 2.14 -6.51 0.83
N MET A 258 3.36 -6.95 1.08
CA MET A 258 4.43 -6.96 0.09
C MET A 258 5.02 -8.35 -0.03
N VAL A 259 5.49 -8.66 -1.21
CA VAL A 259 6.44 -9.73 -1.46
C VAL A 259 7.84 -9.13 -1.34
N MET A 260 8.69 -9.76 -0.53
CA MET A 260 10.09 -9.39 -0.37
C MET A 260 10.97 -10.59 -0.71
N VAL A 261 12.02 -10.36 -1.50
CA VAL A 261 13.00 -11.38 -1.88
C VAL A 261 14.34 -11.02 -1.27
N VAL A 262 14.93 -11.98 -0.55
CA VAL A 262 16.22 -11.84 0.13
C VAL A 262 17.07 -13.09 -0.05
N PRO A 263 18.41 -13.03 0.09
CA PRO A 263 19.25 -14.23 0.12
C PRO A 263 18.76 -15.21 1.19
N ALA A 264 18.71 -16.50 0.87
CA ALA A 264 18.21 -17.53 1.80
C ALA A 264 18.93 -17.48 3.16
N ALA A 265 20.23 -17.18 3.18
CA ALA A 265 21.02 -17.06 4.41
C ALA A 265 20.58 -15.89 5.32
N GLN A 266 19.85 -14.92 4.80
CA GLN A 266 19.35 -13.76 5.56
C GLN A 266 17.85 -13.82 5.86
N ALA A 267 17.15 -14.86 5.40
CA ALA A 267 15.71 -14.99 5.57
C ALA A 267 15.28 -14.95 7.05
N ASP A 268 16.00 -15.62 7.94
CA ASP A 268 15.67 -15.67 9.36
C ASP A 268 15.87 -14.30 10.04
N LEU A 269 16.95 -13.57 9.71
CA LEU A 269 17.19 -12.22 10.19
C LEU A 269 16.07 -11.28 9.70
N CYS A 270 15.72 -11.36 8.43
CA CYS A 270 14.65 -10.57 7.83
C CYS A 270 13.32 -10.85 8.52
N LEU A 271 12.92 -12.11 8.68
CA LEU A 271 11.69 -12.51 9.37
C LEU A 271 11.66 -12.05 10.82
N ALA A 272 12.77 -12.21 11.57
CA ALA A 272 12.84 -11.74 12.95
C ALA A 272 12.63 -10.22 13.04
N THR A 273 13.27 -9.45 12.13
CA THR A 273 13.11 -8.00 12.05
C THR A 273 11.69 -7.62 11.68
N MET A 274 11.12 -8.23 10.64
CA MET A 274 9.73 -7.97 10.25
C MET A 274 8.76 -8.24 11.39
N ARG A 275 8.89 -9.39 12.09
CA ARG A 275 8.02 -9.80 13.19
C ARG A 275 8.09 -8.90 14.42
N SER A 276 9.18 -8.16 14.60
CA SER A 276 9.30 -7.15 15.67
C SER A 276 8.45 -5.91 15.42
N HIS A 277 8.06 -5.67 14.16
CA HIS A 277 7.23 -4.52 13.75
C HIS A 277 5.73 -4.86 13.82
N PRO A 278 4.84 -3.90 14.21
CA PRO A 278 3.39 -4.13 14.28
C PRO A 278 2.79 -4.73 13.00
N HIS A 279 3.22 -4.25 11.82
CA HIS A 279 2.72 -4.68 10.50
C HIS A 279 3.44 -5.92 9.94
N GLY A 280 4.33 -6.54 10.72
CA GLY A 280 5.09 -7.73 10.32
C GLY A 280 4.92 -8.95 11.23
N LYS A 281 4.07 -8.89 12.27
CA LYS A 281 3.92 -9.94 13.28
C LYS A 281 3.63 -11.33 12.71
N ARG A 282 2.98 -11.40 11.55
CA ARG A 282 2.61 -12.65 10.86
C ARG A 282 3.44 -12.87 9.59
N SER A 283 4.64 -12.27 9.52
CA SER A 283 5.54 -12.50 8.39
C SER A 283 5.92 -13.97 8.27
N ALA A 284 5.98 -14.44 7.03
CA ALA A 284 6.31 -15.83 6.73
C ALA A 284 7.20 -15.91 5.49
N ARG A 285 8.05 -16.94 5.45
CA ARG A 285 8.68 -17.41 4.23
C ARG A 285 7.67 -18.31 3.52
N ILE A 286 7.30 -17.93 2.31
CA ILE A 286 6.28 -18.64 1.52
C ILE A 286 6.88 -19.49 0.40
N GLY A 287 8.18 -19.32 0.11
CA GLY A 287 8.80 -20.06 -0.97
C GLY A 287 10.24 -19.63 -1.25
N SER A 288 10.69 -19.96 -2.44
CA SER A 288 12.00 -19.60 -2.96
C SER A 288 12.02 -19.54 -4.48
N THR A 289 13.03 -18.85 -5.00
CA THR A 289 13.37 -18.88 -6.44
C THR A 289 14.31 -20.02 -6.73
N PHE A 290 14.34 -20.48 -7.99
CA PHE A 290 15.28 -21.48 -8.46
C PHE A 290 15.64 -21.25 -9.92
N GLU A 291 16.79 -21.79 -10.37
CA GLU A 291 17.17 -21.77 -11.78
C GLU A 291 16.17 -22.67 -12.56
N ALA A 292 15.40 -22.06 -13.46
CA ALA A 292 14.53 -22.86 -14.33
C ALA A 292 15.41 -23.52 -15.42
N ASP A 293 15.18 -24.79 -15.68
CA ASP A 293 15.78 -25.45 -16.83
C ASP A 293 15.30 -24.74 -18.11
N PRO A 294 16.20 -24.50 -19.09
CA PRO A 294 15.92 -23.77 -20.31
C PRO A 294 14.90 -24.45 -21.22
#